data_28b9b9df0dce47484214144e02e6f310
#
_entry.id   28b9b9df0dce47484214144e02e6f310
#
_cell.length_a   1.000
_cell.length_b   1.000
_cell.length_c   1.000
_cell.angle_alpha   90.00
_cell.angle_beta   90.00
_cell.angle_gamma   90.00
#
_symmetry.space_group_name_H-M   'P 1'
#
loop_
_entity.id
_entity.type
_entity.pdbx_description
1 polymer ?
#
loop_
_entity_poly.entity_id
_entity_poly.type
_entity_poly.pdbx_seq_one_letter_code
_entity_poly.pdbx_strand_id
1 'polypeptide(L)'
;MTRRLRPILAALAAALLALPAVAQVTLLNVSYDPTRELYAEYNAAFAKYWQAQTGQKVTIEQSHGGSGKQARSVVDGLEADVVTLALSWDIDAIANAALLPHDWQARLPDNSTPYTSTIVFLVRTGNPKNIRDWDDLARPGVAVITPNPKTSGGARWNYLAAWGYAASKYGSEEKARALVAGIFKNVPILDTGARGSTITFVERGIGDVLIAWENEALLAQAELGKGRFEIVVPSASILAEPPVALVDKVVDRRKTRAVAQAYLEYLYSPEGQEIAARHYYRPRLAAVAARHAERFPKITLFTIAEQFGGWEKAQKIHFGDGGEFDRMMGAR
;
A
#
# COMPACT_ATOMS: atom_id res chain seq x y z
N MET A 1 -76.55 -32.68 -18.76
CA MET A 1 -75.96 -31.28 -18.85
C MET A 1 -75.05 -31.08 -17.69
N THR A 2 -73.77 -31.39 -17.86
CA THR A 2 -72.74 -31.17 -16.86
C THR A 2 -71.67 -30.22 -17.42
N ARG A 3 -71.72 -28.92 -16.95
CA ARG A 3 -70.82 -27.85 -17.33
C ARG A 3 -69.42 -28.07 -16.73
N ARG A 4 -68.44 -28.16 -17.60
CA ARG A 4 -67.00 -28.15 -17.29
C ARG A 4 -66.60 -26.78 -16.73
N LEU A 5 -66.16 -26.71 -15.51
CA LEU A 5 -65.49 -25.58 -14.89
C LEU A 5 -64.18 -26.10 -14.23
N ARG A 6 -63.11 -26.03 -14.97
CA ARG A 6 -61.68 -26.07 -14.55
C ARG A 6 -60.86 -25.90 -15.84
N PRO A 7 -59.96 -24.96 -15.99
CA PRO A 7 -58.79 -24.69 -15.18
C PRO A 7 -58.40 -23.19 -15.24
N ILE A 8 -58.70 -22.41 -14.28
CA ILE A 8 -58.17 -21.03 -14.18
C ILE A 8 -57.35 -20.80 -12.90
N LEU A 9 -57.40 -21.69 -11.92
CA LEU A 9 -56.65 -21.51 -10.66
C LEU A 9 -55.21 -22.01 -10.67
N ALA A 10 -54.75 -22.70 -11.70
CA ALA A 10 -53.38 -23.22 -11.76
C ALA A 10 -52.33 -22.22 -12.31
N ALA A 11 -52.77 -21.11 -12.96
CA ALA A 11 -51.86 -20.14 -13.58
C ALA A 11 -51.40 -19.01 -12.64
N LEU A 12 -52.06 -18.81 -11.48
CA LEU A 12 -51.71 -17.72 -10.56
C LEU A 12 -50.69 -18.12 -9.47
N ALA A 13 -50.41 -19.42 -9.29
CA ALA A 13 -49.45 -19.88 -8.28
C ALA A 13 -48.01 -19.98 -8.75
N ALA A 14 -47.74 -19.84 -10.07
CA ALA A 14 -46.39 -19.93 -10.65
C ALA A 14 -45.68 -18.60 -10.80
N ALA A 15 -46.35 -17.45 -10.57
CA ALA A 15 -45.78 -16.13 -10.78
C ALA A 15 -45.10 -15.53 -9.53
N LEU A 16 -45.05 -16.23 -8.39
CA LEU A 16 -44.63 -15.66 -7.09
C LEU A 16 -43.25 -16.11 -6.58
N LEU A 17 -42.44 -16.79 -7.39
CA LEU A 17 -41.13 -17.30 -6.94
C LEU A 17 -39.93 -17.00 -7.85
N ALA A 18 -40.04 -16.02 -8.74
CA ALA A 18 -38.83 -15.47 -9.37
C ALA A 18 -38.35 -14.27 -8.56
N LEU A 19 -37.87 -14.48 -7.34
CA LEU A 19 -36.93 -13.55 -6.74
C LEU A 19 -35.71 -13.56 -7.67
N PRO A 20 -35.30 -12.38 -8.22
CA PRO A 20 -34.08 -12.35 -8.99
C PRO A 20 -32.96 -12.87 -8.09
N ALA A 21 -32.33 -13.96 -8.51
CA ALA A 21 -31.08 -14.39 -7.89
C ALA A 21 -30.13 -13.20 -8.01
N VAL A 22 -29.91 -12.47 -6.93
CA VAL A 22 -28.95 -11.36 -6.90
C VAL A 22 -27.60 -12.01 -7.20
N ALA A 23 -27.11 -11.81 -8.42
CA ALA A 23 -25.87 -12.43 -8.87
C ALA A 23 -24.73 -12.00 -7.93
N GLN A 24 -24.01 -12.99 -7.43
CA GLN A 24 -22.79 -12.73 -6.68
C GLN A 24 -21.77 -12.05 -7.59
N VAL A 25 -21.19 -10.95 -7.13
CA VAL A 25 -20.14 -10.21 -7.84
C VAL A 25 -18.80 -10.53 -7.22
N THR A 26 -17.77 -10.70 -8.04
CA THR A 26 -16.40 -10.84 -7.58
C THR A 26 -15.57 -9.65 -8.06
N LEU A 27 -14.87 -8.99 -7.15
CA LEU A 27 -13.85 -7.98 -7.43
C LEU A 27 -12.46 -8.58 -7.24
N LEU A 28 -11.50 -8.14 -8.04
CA LEU A 28 -10.08 -8.35 -7.79
C LEU A 28 -9.42 -7.03 -7.37
N ASN A 29 -8.89 -6.98 -6.15
CA ASN A 29 -8.03 -5.90 -5.68
C ASN A 29 -6.56 -6.33 -5.82
N VAL A 30 -5.80 -5.62 -6.64
CA VAL A 30 -4.36 -5.80 -6.80
C VAL A 30 -3.63 -4.78 -5.93
N SER A 31 -2.93 -5.26 -4.90
CA SER A 31 -2.39 -4.46 -3.82
C SER A 31 -0.90 -4.68 -3.58
N TYR A 32 -0.25 -3.78 -2.85
CA TYR A 32 1.12 -3.96 -2.40
C TYR A 32 1.19 -4.68 -1.05
N ASP A 33 2.37 -5.26 -0.75
CA ASP A 33 2.56 -6.23 0.34
C ASP A 33 2.06 -5.80 1.74
N PRO A 34 2.34 -4.57 2.25
CA PRO A 34 2.01 -4.18 3.62
C PRO A 34 0.52 -4.10 3.95
N THR A 35 -0.36 -4.19 2.97
CA THR A 35 -1.82 -4.03 3.16
C THR A 35 -2.57 -5.34 3.40
N ARG A 36 -1.89 -6.48 3.52
CA ARG A 36 -2.52 -7.81 3.60
C ARG A 36 -3.56 -7.90 4.71
N GLU A 37 -3.16 -7.55 5.92
CA GLU A 37 -4.00 -7.63 7.11
C GLU A 37 -5.13 -6.61 7.06
N LEU A 38 -4.84 -5.39 6.59
CA LEU A 38 -5.83 -4.34 6.39
C LEU A 38 -6.95 -4.82 5.46
N TYR A 39 -6.60 -5.30 4.27
CA TYR A 39 -7.62 -5.71 3.30
C TYR A 39 -8.31 -7.01 3.68
N ALA A 40 -7.73 -7.88 4.49
CA ALA A 40 -8.44 -9.04 5.02
C ALA A 40 -9.65 -8.63 5.87
N GLU A 41 -9.48 -7.66 6.78
CA GLU A 41 -10.58 -7.12 7.60
C GLU A 41 -11.51 -6.21 6.78
N TYR A 42 -10.93 -5.31 5.99
CA TYR A 42 -11.66 -4.35 5.18
C TYR A 42 -12.64 -5.02 4.20
N ASN A 43 -12.21 -6.07 3.51
CA ASN A 43 -13.04 -6.78 2.55
C ASN A 43 -14.26 -7.43 3.22
N ALA A 44 -14.09 -7.97 4.41
CA ALA A 44 -15.20 -8.55 5.18
C ALA A 44 -16.21 -7.47 5.63
N ALA A 45 -15.72 -6.31 6.05
CA ALA A 45 -16.55 -5.16 6.43
C ALA A 45 -17.29 -4.59 5.21
N PHE A 46 -16.59 -4.35 4.11
CA PHE A 46 -17.21 -3.86 2.88
C PHE A 46 -18.24 -4.82 2.32
N ALA A 47 -17.99 -6.13 2.31
CA ALA A 47 -18.96 -7.11 1.81
C ALA A 47 -20.28 -7.06 2.60
N LYS A 48 -20.22 -6.92 3.92
CA LYS A 48 -21.40 -6.73 4.78
C LYS A 48 -22.11 -5.41 4.49
N TYR A 49 -21.35 -4.33 4.39
CA TYR A 49 -21.86 -3.00 4.06
C TYR A 49 -22.59 -3.03 2.72
N TRP A 50 -21.96 -3.53 1.67
CA TRP A 50 -22.52 -3.59 0.32
C TRP A 50 -23.81 -4.44 0.27
N GLN A 51 -23.78 -5.59 0.92
CA GLN A 51 -24.96 -6.47 1.00
C GLN A 51 -26.12 -5.80 1.73
N ALA A 52 -25.84 -5.06 2.82
CA ALA A 52 -26.88 -4.34 3.56
C ALA A 52 -27.49 -3.20 2.74
N GLN A 53 -26.69 -2.49 1.93
CA GLN A 53 -27.14 -1.36 1.11
C GLN A 53 -27.90 -1.80 -0.15
N THR A 54 -27.49 -2.90 -0.77
CA THR A 54 -27.94 -3.26 -2.13
C THR A 54 -28.62 -4.64 -2.22
N GLY A 55 -28.52 -5.45 -1.20
CA GLY A 55 -28.91 -6.88 -1.25
C GLY A 55 -27.93 -7.75 -2.03
N GLN A 56 -26.94 -7.19 -2.74
CA GLN A 56 -26.00 -7.91 -3.57
C GLN A 56 -24.83 -8.46 -2.75
N LYS A 57 -24.52 -9.74 -2.92
CA LYS A 57 -23.31 -10.33 -2.34
C LYS A 57 -22.09 -10.00 -3.20
N VAL A 58 -20.99 -9.62 -2.55
CA VAL A 58 -19.69 -9.40 -3.20
C VAL A 58 -18.61 -10.24 -2.52
N THR A 59 -17.74 -10.81 -3.33
CA THR A 59 -16.49 -11.43 -2.90
C THR A 59 -15.33 -10.59 -3.42
N ILE A 60 -14.36 -10.29 -2.57
CA ILE A 60 -13.17 -9.53 -2.98
C ILE A 60 -11.96 -10.46 -2.94
N GLU A 61 -11.42 -10.77 -4.10
CA GLU A 61 -10.16 -11.49 -4.25
C GLU A 61 -8.98 -10.52 -4.13
N GLN A 62 -7.85 -11.02 -3.65
CA GLN A 62 -6.67 -10.23 -3.38
C GLN A 62 -5.44 -10.77 -4.09
N SER A 63 -4.67 -9.87 -4.73
CA SER A 63 -3.31 -10.15 -5.16
C SER A 63 -2.36 -9.20 -4.43
N HIS A 64 -1.36 -9.74 -3.75
CA HIS A 64 -0.37 -8.96 -3.00
C HIS A 64 1.06 -9.24 -3.50
N GLY A 65 1.87 -8.18 -3.57
CA GLY A 65 3.27 -8.28 -3.98
C GLY A 65 3.98 -6.93 -3.94
N GLY A 66 5.18 -6.85 -4.45
CA GLY A 66 5.86 -5.58 -4.66
C GLY A 66 5.06 -4.70 -5.61
N SER A 67 4.81 -3.42 -5.26
CA SER A 67 3.90 -2.52 -5.96
C SER A 67 4.19 -2.39 -7.46
N GLY A 68 5.46 -2.16 -7.84
CA GLY A 68 5.84 -2.08 -9.26
C GLY A 68 5.67 -3.42 -10.00
N LYS A 69 5.83 -4.57 -9.32
CA LYS A 69 5.53 -5.89 -9.89
C LYS A 69 4.03 -6.05 -10.11
N GLN A 70 3.21 -5.63 -9.15
CA GLN A 70 1.75 -5.68 -9.23
C GLN A 70 1.21 -4.80 -10.37
N ALA A 71 1.71 -3.56 -10.50
CA ALA A 71 1.37 -2.68 -11.61
C ALA A 71 1.67 -3.32 -12.97
N ARG A 72 2.85 -3.93 -13.11
CA ARG A 72 3.25 -4.64 -14.32
C ARG A 72 2.32 -5.82 -14.62
N SER A 73 1.94 -6.61 -13.62
CA SER A 73 1.00 -7.71 -13.81
C SER A 73 -0.35 -7.23 -14.36
N VAL A 74 -0.85 -6.06 -13.91
CA VAL A 74 -2.08 -5.45 -14.45
C VAL A 74 -1.88 -5.00 -15.90
N VAL A 75 -0.76 -4.35 -16.22
CA VAL A 75 -0.41 -3.97 -17.60
C VAL A 75 -0.31 -5.19 -18.51
N ASP A 76 0.23 -6.30 -18.00
CA ASP A 76 0.41 -7.56 -18.72
C ASP A 76 -0.89 -8.40 -18.79
N GLY A 77 -2.02 -7.89 -18.27
CA GLY A 77 -3.34 -8.49 -18.47
C GLY A 77 -4.01 -9.10 -17.24
N LEU A 78 -3.46 -8.91 -16.03
CA LEU A 78 -4.19 -9.28 -14.81
C LEU A 78 -5.42 -8.37 -14.64
N GLU A 79 -6.61 -8.95 -14.69
CA GLU A 79 -7.90 -8.25 -14.72
C GLU A 79 -8.30 -7.69 -13.34
N ALA A 80 -7.54 -6.72 -12.83
CA ALA A 80 -7.85 -6.03 -11.59
C ALA A 80 -9.06 -5.09 -11.76
N ASP A 81 -10.04 -5.16 -10.88
CA ASP A 81 -11.11 -4.16 -10.80
C ASP A 81 -10.62 -2.88 -10.14
N VAL A 82 -9.81 -3.03 -9.10
CA VAL A 82 -9.18 -1.94 -8.38
C VAL A 82 -7.70 -2.22 -8.13
N VAL A 83 -6.92 -1.16 -8.07
CA VAL A 83 -5.52 -1.18 -7.66
C VAL A 83 -5.34 -0.33 -6.41
N THR A 84 -4.59 -0.85 -5.44
CA THR A 84 -4.27 -0.19 -4.17
C THR A 84 -2.78 -0.32 -3.96
N LEU A 85 -2.00 0.59 -4.60
CA LEU A 85 -0.56 0.45 -4.76
C LEU A 85 0.23 1.39 -3.83
N ALA A 86 1.54 1.23 -3.77
CA ALA A 86 2.36 1.97 -2.82
C ALA A 86 2.62 3.42 -3.23
N LEU A 87 2.52 3.75 -4.52
CA LEU A 87 2.87 5.08 -5.04
C LEU A 87 2.18 5.37 -6.39
N SER A 88 1.98 6.65 -6.70
CA SER A 88 1.21 7.06 -7.88
C SER A 88 1.86 6.64 -9.19
N TRP A 89 3.20 6.67 -9.28
CA TRP A 89 3.91 6.24 -10.48
C TRP A 89 3.55 4.82 -10.94
N ASP A 90 3.29 3.91 -10.01
CA ASP A 90 2.90 2.54 -10.34
C ASP A 90 1.48 2.49 -10.95
N ILE A 91 0.56 3.39 -10.51
CA ILE A 91 -0.77 3.53 -11.13
C ILE A 91 -0.67 4.29 -12.45
N ASP A 92 0.22 5.30 -12.56
CA ASP A 92 0.48 6.02 -13.80
C ASP A 92 0.98 5.08 -14.91
N ALA A 93 1.76 4.04 -14.56
CA ALA A 93 2.16 3.01 -15.52
C ALA A 93 0.95 2.24 -16.10
N ILE A 94 -0.10 2.01 -15.29
CA ILE A 94 -1.35 1.39 -15.74
C ILE A 94 -2.16 2.38 -16.60
N ALA A 95 -2.15 3.67 -16.25
CA ALA A 95 -2.76 4.73 -17.05
C ALA A 95 -2.07 4.88 -18.42
N ASN A 96 -0.74 4.83 -18.45
CA ASN A 96 0.05 4.87 -19.67
C ASN A 96 -0.25 3.67 -20.61
N ALA A 97 -0.68 2.53 -20.05
CA ALA A 97 -1.20 1.39 -20.81
C ALA A 97 -2.68 1.58 -21.24
N ALA A 98 -3.25 2.77 -21.02
CA ALA A 98 -4.62 3.13 -21.35
C ALA A 98 -5.69 2.23 -20.68
N LEU A 99 -5.42 1.67 -19.50
CA LEU A 99 -6.36 0.86 -18.74
C LEU A 99 -7.23 1.71 -17.79
N LEU A 100 -6.77 2.89 -17.42
CA LEU A 100 -7.49 3.92 -16.69
C LEU A 100 -7.02 5.31 -17.18
N PRO A 101 -7.78 6.40 -16.98
CA PRO A 101 -7.39 7.72 -17.45
C PRO A 101 -6.35 8.38 -16.54
N HIS A 102 -5.61 9.35 -17.09
CA HIS A 102 -4.52 10.04 -16.37
C HIS A 102 -4.98 10.95 -15.24
N ASP A 103 -6.26 11.35 -15.21
CA ASP A 103 -6.84 12.16 -14.13
C ASP A 103 -7.33 11.34 -12.93
N TRP A 104 -6.94 10.07 -12.84
CA TRP A 104 -7.41 9.13 -11.81
C TRP A 104 -7.23 9.64 -10.38
N GLN A 105 -6.16 10.40 -10.10
CA GLN A 105 -5.89 10.95 -8.76
C GLN A 105 -6.97 11.94 -8.30
N ALA A 106 -7.60 12.67 -9.23
CA ALA A 106 -8.62 13.66 -8.90
C ALA A 106 -10.00 13.05 -8.57
N ARG A 107 -10.16 11.73 -8.68
CA ARG A 107 -11.46 11.06 -8.57
C ARG A 107 -11.90 10.76 -7.14
N LEU A 108 -10.97 10.71 -6.20
CA LEU A 108 -11.22 10.46 -4.80
C LEU A 108 -10.50 11.53 -3.95
N PRO A 109 -10.94 11.75 -2.70
CA PRO A 109 -10.30 12.72 -1.82
C PRO A 109 -8.80 12.49 -1.63
N ASP A 110 -8.08 13.54 -1.23
CA ASP A 110 -6.65 13.49 -0.91
C ASP A 110 -5.78 12.88 -2.03
N ASN A 111 -6.05 13.25 -3.30
CA ASN A 111 -5.41 12.67 -4.47
C ASN A 111 -5.51 11.14 -4.51
N SER A 112 -6.69 10.62 -4.22
CA SER A 112 -7.00 9.18 -4.16
C SER A 112 -6.14 8.41 -3.15
N THR A 113 -5.77 9.06 -2.03
CA THR A 113 -4.93 8.48 -0.97
C THR A 113 -5.72 8.38 0.34
N PRO A 114 -6.37 7.25 0.64
CA PRO A 114 -7.30 7.15 1.78
C PRO A 114 -6.63 7.14 3.15
N TYR A 115 -5.37 6.81 3.23
CA TYR A 115 -4.56 6.77 4.46
C TYR A 115 -3.10 7.07 4.14
N THR A 116 -2.30 7.31 5.17
CA THR A 116 -0.85 7.56 5.03
C THR A 116 -0.03 6.65 5.92
N SER A 117 1.27 6.66 5.70
CA SER A 117 2.27 6.03 6.57
C SER A 117 3.57 6.86 6.49
N THR A 118 4.61 6.38 7.11
CA THR A 118 5.95 6.95 6.99
C THR A 118 6.99 5.84 7.11
N ILE A 119 8.26 6.18 7.04
CA ILE A 119 9.36 5.25 7.15
C ILE A 119 10.03 5.40 8.52
N VAL A 120 10.20 4.29 9.20
CA VAL A 120 10.84 4.16 10.51
C VAL A 120 11.87 3.01 10.47
N PHE A 121 12.58 2.79 11.57
CA PHE A 121 13.50 1.67 11.72
C PHE A 121 12.96 0.68 12.74
N LEU A 122 13.00 -0.59 12.40
CA LEU A 122 12.78 -1.68 13.35
C LEU A 122 14.15 -2.28 13.72
N VAL A 123 14.47 -2.27 15.02
CA VAL A 123 15.75 -2.77 15.53
C VAL A 123 15.52 -3.92 16.52
N ARG A 124 16.57 -4.67 16.81
CA ARG A 124 16.54 -5.68 17.85
C ARG A 124 16.35 -5.03 19.22
N THR A 125 15.67 -5.71 20.14
CA THR A 125 15.46 -5.23 21.53
C THR A 125 16.78 -4.82 22.18
N GLY A 126 16.76 -3.67 22.85
CA GLY A 126 17.94 -3.05 23.45
C GLY A 126 18.83 -2.31 22.45
N ASN A 127 18.45 -2.26 21.18
CA ASN A 127 19.14 -1.53 20.12
C ASN A 127 20.68 -1.71 20.14
N PRO A 128 21.21 -2.94 19.98
CA PRO A 128 22.63 -3.25 20.21
C PRO A 128 23.60 -2.45 19.34
N LYS A 129 23.12 -1.96 18.19
CA LYS A 129 23.91 -1.13 17.26
C LYS A 129 23.76 0.37 17.52
N ASN A 130 22.98 0.76 18.55
CA ASN A 130 22.74 2.17 18.88
C ASN A 130 22.31 2.99 17.66
N ILE A 131 21.31 2.47 16.93
CA ILE A 131 20.70 3.14 15.77
C ILE A 131 19.78 4.25 16.29
N ARG A 132 19.97 5.49 15.85
CA ARG A 132 19.17 6.65 16.25
C ARG A 132 18.60 7.40 15.06
N ASP A 133 19.35 7.46 13.96
CA ASP A 133 18.99 8.21 12.77
C ASP A 133 19.58 7.58 11.51
N TRP A 134 19.27 8.13 10.36
CA TRP A 134 19.69 7.64 9.03
C TRP A 134 21.22 7.48 8.88
N ASP A 135 22.01 8.37 9.48
CA ASP A 135 23.48 8.29 9.39
C ASP A 135 24.04 7.00 9.99
N ASP A 136 23.38 6.50 11.04
CA ASP A 136 23.80 5.28 11.72
C ASP A 136 23.72 4.05 10.83
N LEU A 137 22.83 4.07 9.83
CA LEU A 137 22.63 2.98 8.88
C LEU A 137 23.81 2.82 7.90
N ALA A 138 24.56 3.90 7.68
CA ALA A 138 25.74 3.87 6.81
C ALA A 138 27.03 3.47 7.57
N ARG A 139 26.99 3.31 8.90
CA ARG A 139 28.18 2.92 9.69
C ARG A 139 28.65 1.50 9.31
N PRO A 140 29.97 1.28 9.21
CA PRO A 140 30.53 -0.06 9.03
C PRO A 140 30.05 -1.05 10.11
N GLY A 141 29.69 -2.26 9.72
CA GLY A 141 29.25 -3.31 10.62
C GLY A 141 27.78 -3.22 11.07
N VAL A 142 26.97 -2.33 10.47
CA VAL A 142 25.52 -2.31 10.60
C VAL A 142 24.93 -3.05 9.41
N ALA A 143 24.23 -4.15 9.63
CA ALA A 143 23.55 -4.90 8.57
C ALA A 143 22.12 -4.35 8.41
N VAL A 144 21.84 -3.72 7.26
CA VAL A 144 20.56 -3.08 6.94
C VAL A 144 19.71 -4.00 6.07
N ILE A 145 18.43 -4.15 6.42
CA ILE A 145 17.46 -4.85 5.60
C ILE A 145 16.49 -3.82 4.98
N THR A 146 16.32 -3.91 3.68
CA THR A 146 15.35 -3.13 2.90
C THR A 146 15.06 -3.85 1.59
N PRO A 147 13.85 -3.74 1.01
CA PRO A 147 13.56 -4.39 -0.27
C PRO A 147 14.19 -3.65 -1.45
N ASN A 148 14.09 -4.27 -2.63
CA ASN A 148 14.68 -3.75 -3.88
C ASN A 148 13.80 -2.63 -4.49
N PRO A 149 14.31 -1.41 -4.69
CA PRO A 149 13.57 -0.31 -5.33
C PRO A 149 13.12 -0.58 -6.78
N LYS A 150 13.74 -1.53 -7.48
CA LYS A 150 13.33 -1.91 -8.85
C LYS A 150 12.03 -2.72 -8.88
N THR A 151 11.64 -3.35 -7.77
CA THR A 151 10.44 -4.21 -7.70
C THR A 151 9.43 -3.77 -6.65
N SER A 152 9.89 -3.09 -5.61
CA SER A 152 9.10 -2.68 -4.45
C SER A 152 8.88 -1.17 -4.41
N GLY A 153 7.62 -0.74 -4.49
CA GLY A 153 7.27 0.66 -4.22
C GLY A 153 7.60 1.10 -2.80
N GLY A 154 7.44 0.18 -1.82
CA GLY A 154 7.87 0.43 -0.44
C GLY A 154 9.34 0.76 -0.32
N ALA A 155 10.19 0.08 -1.08
CA ALA A 155 11.63 0.35 -1.12
C ALA A 155 11.96 1.72 -1.72
N ARG A 156 11.17 2.19 -2.70
CA ARG A 156 11.36 3.55 -3.25
C ARG A 156 11.10 4.61 -2.19
N TRP A 157 10.08 4.45 -1.36
CA TRP A 157 9.83 5.31 -0.23
C TRP A 157 10.96 5.27 0.79
N ASN A 158 11.48 4.07 1.13
CA ASN A 158 12.63 3.92 2.05
C ASN A 158 13.87 4.68 1.53
N TYR A 159 14.18 4.50 0.26
CA TYR A 159 15.29 5.17 -0.41
C TYR A 159 15.12 6.69 -0.40
N LEU A 160 13.95 7.20 -0.79
CA LEU A 160 13.68 8.63 -0.85
C LEU A 160 13.61 9.27 0.55
N ALA A 161 13.19 8.53 1.58
CA ALA A 161 13.26 8.99 2.95
C ALA A 161 14.70 9.26 3.39
N ALA A 162 15.61 8.32 3.11
CA ALA A 162 17.04 8.49 3.40
C ALA A 162 17.66 9.63 2.59
N TRP A 163 17.32 9.73 1.30
CA TRP A 163 17.84 10.78 0.43
C TRP A 163 17.37 12.17 0.86
N GLY A 164 16.07 12.34 1.09
CA GLY A 164 15.49 13.62 1.50
C GLY A 164 16.00 14.10 2.85
N TYR A 165 16.16 13.18 3.82
CA TYR A 165 16.82 13.49 5.08
C TYR A 165 18.24 14.04 4.84
N ALA A 166 19.05 13.34 4.05
CA ALA A 166 20.43 13.74 3.82
C ALA A 166 20.53 15.05 3.03
N ALA A 167 19.72 15.22 2.00
CA ALA A 167 19.68 16.47 1.23
C ALA A 167 19.32 17.67 2.10
N SER A 168 18.31 17.52 2.97
CA SER A 168 17.91 18.57 3.91
C SER A 168 18.97 18.84 4.97
N LYS A 169 19.56 17.80 5.55
CA LYS A 169 20.56 17.93 6.61
C LYS A 169 21.87 18.53 6.13
N TYR A 170 22.34 18.12 4.96
CA TYR A 170 23.66 18.47 4.46
C TYR A 170 23.65 19.56 3.38
N GLY A 171 22.48 19.92 2.84
CA GLY A 171 22.34 20.90 1.77
C GLY A 171 23.06 20.50 0.47
N SER A 172 23.25 19.20 0.20
CA SER A 172 24.06 18.70 -0.90
C SER A 172 23.54 17.35 -1.42
N GLU A 173 23.27 17.29 -2.72
CA GLU A 173 22.89 16.06 -3.43
C GLU A 173 24.04 15.04 -3.43
N GLU A 174 25.29 15.49 -3.47
CA GLU A 174 26.46 14.62 -3.39
C GLU A 174 26.54 13.91 -2.04
N LYS A 175 26.29 14.63 -0.94
CA LYS A 175 26.26 14.04 0.40
C LYS A 175 25.06 13.12 0.58
N ALA A 176 23.91 13.46 -0.03
CA ALA A 176 22.74 12.59 -0.01
C ALA A 176 23.05 11.27 -0.73
N ARG A 177 23.66 11.34 -1.91
CA ARG A 177 24.12 10.15 -2.64
C ARG A 177 25.11 9.33 -1.81
N ALA A 178 26.07 9.97 -1.18
CA ALA A 178 27.07 9.28 -0.36
C ALA A 178 26.45 8.54 0.83
N LEU A 179 25.49 9.16 1.54
CA LEU A 179 24.76 8.51 2.63
C LEU A 179 23.97 7.30 2.14
N VAL A 180 23.15 7.48 1.10
CA VAL A 180 22.31 6.39 0.58
C VAL A 180 23.16 5.25 0.02
N ALA A 181 24.26 5.56 -0.69
CA ALA A 181 25.21 4.55 -1.15
C ALA A 181 25.83 3.78 0.04
N GLY A 182 26.20 4.49 1.13
CA GLY A 182 26.68 3.89 2.37
C GLY A 182 25.66 2.94 3.01
N ILE A 183 24.38 3.35 3.07
CA ILE A 183 23.29 2.50 3.56
C ILE A 183 23.17 1.24 2.70
N PHE A 184 23.08 1.38 1.36
CA PHE A 184 22.91 0.24 0.46
C PHE A 184 24.15 -0.68 0.43
N LYS A 185 25.35 -0.15 0.70
CA LYS A 185 26.54 -0.98 0.88
C LYS A 185 26.41 -1.95 2.06
N ASN A 186 25.63 -1.57 3.06
CA ASN A 186 25.36 -2.37 4.25
C ASN A 186 24.15 -3.31 4.09
N VAL A 187 23.52 -3.36 2.91
CA VAL A 187 22.36 -4.24 2.64
C VAL A 187 22.85 -5.58 2.09
N PRO A 188 22.78 -6.67 2.87
CA PRO A 188 23.23 -7.99 2.41
C PRO A 188 22.23 -8.68 1.47
N ILE A 189 20.93 -8.36 1.59
CA ILE A 189 19.84 -9.00 0.85
C ILE A 189 18.84 -7.93 0.40
N LEU A 190 18.48 -7.95 -0.88
CA LEU A 190 17.44 -7.13 -1.48
C LEU A 190 16.23 -8.02 -1.81
N ASP A 191 15.26 -8.09 -0.90
CA ASP A 191 14.01 -8.82 -1.13
C ASP A 191 13.14 -8.14 -2.19
N THR A 192 12.25 -8.88 -2.84
CA THR A 192 11.42 -8.36 -3.93
C THR A 192 10.29 -7.43 -3.48
N GLY A 193 9.94 -7.45 -2.19
CA GLY A 193 8.87 -6.65 -1.59
C GLY A 193 9.05 -6.44 -0.09
N ALA A 194 8.28 -5.52 0.48
CA ALA A 194 8.41 -5.13 1.88
C ALA A 194 8.17 -6.30 2.86
N ARG A 195 7.15 -7.14 2.62
CA ARG A 195 6.89 -8.31 3.47
C ARG A 195 8.05 -9.32 3.42
N GLY A 196 8.72 -9.48 2.28
CA GLY A 196 9.95 -10.31 2.18
C GLY A 196 11.03 -9.81 3.13
N SER A 197 11.28 -8.50 3.16
CA SER A 197 12.26 -7.89 4.07
C SER A 197 11.85 -8.02 5.54
N THR A 198 10.56 -7.88 5.84
CA THR A 198 10.04 -8.13 7.20
C THR A 198 10.30 -9.59 7.62
N ILE A 199 10.02 -10.57 6.77
CA ILE A 199 10.29 -12.00 7.03
C ILE A 199 11.80 -12.24 7.20
N THR A 200 12.64 -11.66 6.32
CA THR A 200 14.10 -11.78 6.42
C THR A 200 14.61 -11.26 7.76
N PHE A 201 14.11 -10.12 8.21
CA PHE A 201 14.51 -9.53 9.49
C PHE A 201 13.88 -10.25 10.70
N VAL A 202 12.55 -10.43 10.71
CA VAL A 202 11.79 -10.90 11.89
C VAL A 202 11.95 -12.41 12.10
N GLU A 203 11.77 -13.20 11.04
CA GLU A 203 11.71 -14.66 11.14
C GLU A 203 13.08 -15.31 10.91
N ARG A 204 13.83 -14.87 9.88
CA ARG A 204 15.15 -15.44 9.58
C ARG A 204 16.26 -14.88 10.46
N GLY A 205 16.00 -13.81 11.21
CA GLY A 205 16.97 -13.23 12.14
C GLY A 205 18.13 -12.49 11.46
N ILE A 206 18.03 -12.16 10.17
CA ILE A 206 19.10 -11.51 9.41
C ILE A 206 18.98 -9.98 9.54
N GLY A 207 20.12 -9.30 9.72
CA GLY A 207 20.23 -7.85 9.83
C GLY A 207 20.11 -7.31 11.26
N ASP A 208 20.64 -6.12 11.45
CA ASP A 208 20.60 -5.36 12.70
C ASP A 208 19.44 -4.38 12.73
N VAL A 209 19.05 -3.85 11.56
CA VAL A 209 17.99 -2.87 11.37
C VAL A 209 17.22 -3.14 10.08
N LEU A 210 15.89 -3.03 10.17
CA LEU A 210 15.00 -3.03 9.01
C LEU A 210 14.50 -1.60 8.78
N ILE A 211 14.74 -1.06 7.60
CA ILE A 211 14.05 0.16 7.14
C ILE A 211 12.65 -0.26 6.71
N ALA A 212 11.64 0.14 7.46
CA ALA A 212 10.27 -0.34 7.32
C ALA A 212 9.27 0.81 7.20
N TRP A 213 8.15 0.53 6.57
CA TRP A 213 6.97 1.35 6.75
C TRP A 213 6.49 1.24 8.20
N GLU A 214 5.99 2.34 8.74
CA GLU A 214 5.53 2.44 10.13
C GLU A 214 4.49 1.35 10.47
N ASN A 215 3.52 1.11 9.58
CA ASN A 215 2.53 0.05 9.77
C ASN A 215 3.14 -1.36 9.83
N GLU A 216 4.15 -1.67 9.01
CA GLU A 216 4.87 -2.95 9.07
C GLU A 216 5.71 -3.09 10.35
N ALA A 217 6.34 -2.00 10.79
CA ALA A 217 7.12 -1.99 12.02
C ALA A 217 6.22 -2.19 13.26
N LEU A 218 5.08 -1.51 13.30
CA LEU A 218 4.09 -1.66 14.38
C LEU A 218 3.48 -3.06 14.39
N LEU A 219 3.13 -3.61 13.21
CA LEU A 219 2.64 -4.99 13.08
C LEU A 219 3.72 -5.99 13.57
N ALA A 220 4.96 -5.82 13.14
CA ALA A 220 6.06 -6.69 13.55
C ALA A 220 6.29 -6.66 15.07
N GLN A 221 6.24 -5.47 15.67
CA GLN A 221 6.41 -5.29 17.12
C GLN A 221 5.25 -5.89 17.91
N ALA A 222 4.01 -5.69 17.47
CA ALA A 222 2.82 -6.10 18.21
C ALA A 222 2.48 -7.59 18.05
N GLU A 223 2.68 -8.14 16.85
CA GLU A 223 2.11 -9.43 16.46
C GLU A 223 3.15 -10.47 16.02
N LEU A 224 4.12 -10.08 15.19
CA LEU A 224 5.05 -11.05 14.60
C LEU A 224 6.24 -11.37 15.50
N GLY A 225 6.59 -10.49 16.41
CA GLY A 225 7.80 -10.65 17.24
C GLY A 225 7.73 -9.94 18.58
N LYS A 226 6.63 -10.09 19.29
CA LYS A 226 6.37 -9.41 20.57
C LYS A 226 7.56 -9.48 21.53
N GLY A 227 8.06 -8.29 21.92
CA GLY A 227 9.19 -8.17 22.85
C GLY A 227 10.58 -8.39 22.22
N ARG A 228 10.68 -8.69 20.92
CA ARG A 228 11.95 -8.90 20.22
C ARG A 228 12.49 -7.69 19.48
N PHE A 229 11.66 -6.68 19.28
CA PHE A 229 11.97 -5.53 18.46
C PHE A 229 11.54 -4.22 19.08
N GLU A 230 12.26 -3.16 18.74
CA GLU A 230 11.97 -1.77 19.09
C GLU A 230 11.88 -0.93 17.83
N ILE A 231 11.01 0.07 17.85
CA ILE A 231 10.88 1.03 16.76
C ILE A 231 11.72 2.25 17.10
N VAL A 232 12.62 2.61 16.19
CA VAL A 232 13.37 3.86 16.23
C VAL A 232 12.77 4.80 15.20
N VAL A 233 12.31 5.96 15.67
CA VAL A 233 11.75 7.01 14.83
C VAL A 233 12.88 7.96 14.44
N PRO A 234 13.20 8.10 13.14
CA PRO A 234 14.25 9.02 12.71
C PRO A 234 13.84 10.48 12.92
N SER A 235 14.81 11.40 12.94
CA SER A 235 14.56 12.82 13.14
C SER A 235 13.68 13.45 12.05
N ALA A 236 13.74 12.93 10.83
CA ALA A 236 12.87 13.30 9.71
C ALA A 236 12.65 12.09 8.79
N SER A 237 11.49 12.05 8.14
CA SER A 237 11.13 11.02 7.18
C SER A 237 10.18 11.56 6.11
N ILE A 238 9.77 10.70 5.17
CA ILE A 238 8.87 11.06 4.09
C ILE A 238 7.42 10.69 4.43
N LEU A 239 6.47 11.57 4.07
CA LEU A 239 5.05 11.24 4.10
C LEU A 239 4.74 10.25 2.97
N ALA A 240 4.49 8.99 3.34
CA ALA A 240 4.11 7.97 2.38
C ALA A 240 2.59 8.00 2.14
N GLU A 241 2.21 8.20 0.89
CA GLU A 241 0.82 8.38 0.45
C GLU A 241 0.45 7.30 -0.58
N PRO A 242 0.05 6.09 -0.11
CA PRO A 242 -0.33 5.00 -1.00
C PRO A 242 -1.70 5.24 -1.64
N PRO A 243 -1.76 5.37 -2.98
CA PRO A 243 -2.98 5.70 -3.69
C PRO A 243 -3.78 4.47 -4.10
N VAL A 244 -5.05 4.74 -4.44
CA VAL A 244 -5.99 3.74 -4.95
C VAL A 244 -6.67 4.22 -6.23
N ALA A 245 -7.02 3.30 -7.13
CA ALA A 245 -7.74 3.63 -8.36
C ALA A 245 -8.60 2.49 -8.90
N LEU A 246 -9.64 2.84 -9.66
CA LEU A 246 -10.37 1.91 -10.52
C LEU A 246 -9.54 1.59 -11.76
N VAL A 247 -9.59 0.36 -12.24
CA VAL A 247 -9.08 0.00 -13.57
C VAL A 247 -10.25 0.04 -14.55
N ASP A 248 -10.49 1.22 -15.12
CA ASP A 248 -11.71 1.56 -15.86
C ASP A 248 -12.08 0.54 -16.94
N LYS A 249 -11.12 0.13 -17.78
CA LYS A 249 -11.39 -0.85 -18.85
C LYS A 249 -11.82 -2.21 -18.32
N VAL A 250 -11.34 -2.60 -17.15
CA VAL A 250 -11.71 -3.88 -16.52
C VAL A 250 -13.10 -3.79 -15.91
N VAL A 251 -13.38 -2.76 -15.10
CA VAL A 251 -14.67 -2.63 -14.43
C VAL A 251 -15.83 -2.42 -15.42
N ASP A 252 -15.58 -1.75 -16.55
CA ASP A 252 -16.59 -1.58 -17.60
C ASP A 252 -16.89 -2.89 -18.33
N ARG A 253 -15.86 -3.63 -18.73
CA ARG A 253 -15.99 -4.95 -19.35
C ARG A 253 -16.70 -5.95 -18.44
N ARG A 254 -16.30 -5.98 -17.16
CA ARG A 254 -16.85 -6.89 -16.15
C ARG A 254 -18.17 -6.42 -15.55
N LYS A 255 -18.61 -5.18 -15.85
CA LYS A 255 -19.81 -4.54 -15.28
C LYS A 255 -19.77 -4.44 -13.75
N THR A 256 -18.59 -4.24 -13.19
CA THR A 256 -18.32 -4.16 -11.76
C THR A 256 -18.11 -2.74 -11.26
N ARG A 257 -18.22 -1.71 -12.14
CA ARG A 257 -17.90 -0.31 -11.83
C ARG A 257 -18.58 0.20 -10.56
N ALA A 258 -19.88 -0.03 -10.39
CA ALA A 258 -20.63 0.51 -9.25
C ALA A 258 -20.11 -0.04 -7.91
N VAL A 259 -19.90 -1.35 -7.82
CA VAL A 259 -19.39 -1.98 -6.58
C VAL A 259 -17.92 -1.69 -6.36
N ALA A 260 -17.10 -1.59 -7.41
CA ALA A 260 -15.69 -1.27 -7.32
C ALA A 260 -15.48 0.20 -6.89
N GLN A 261 -16.28 1.13 -7.39
CA GLN A 261 -16.26 2.52 -6.95
C GLN A 261 -16.68 2.64 -5.48
N ALA A 262 -17.79 2.03 -5.09
CA ALA A 262 -18.23 2.00 -3.69
C ALA A 262 -17.17 1.37 -2.77
N TYR A 263 -16.44 0.36 -3.25
CA TYR A 263 -15.34 -0.26 -2.53
C TYR A 263 -14.22 0.75 -2.23
N LEU A 264 -13.82 1.57 -3.19
CA LEU A 264 -12.79 2.58 -2.96
C LEU A 264 -13.31 3.76 -2.12
N GLU A 265 -14.57 4.18 -2.31
CA GLU A 265 -15.19 5.26 -1.52
C GLU A 265 -15.34 4.87 -0.04
N TYR A 266 -15.63 3.59 0.24
CA TYR A 266 -15.77 3.10 1.62
C TYR A 266 -14.46 3.20 2.43
N LEU A 267 -13.28 3.25 1.78
CA LEU A 267 -12.00 3.52 2.45
C LEU A 267 -11.99 4.88 3.19
N TYR A 268 -12.78 5.84 2.71
CA TYR A 268 -12.89 7.18 3.30
C TYR A 268 -14.01 7.28 4.34
N SER A 269 -14.84 6.25 4.50
CA SER A 269 -15.87 6.20 5.53
C SER A 269 -15.27 6.12 6.93
N PRO A 270 -16.04 6.52 7.99
CA PRO A 270 -15.55 6.35 9.35
C PRO A 270 -15.11 4.92 9.67
N GLU A 271 -15.81 3.91 9.19
CA GLU A 271 -15.47 2.50 9.43
C GLU A 271 -14.20 2.10 8.65
N GLY A 272 -14.08 2.49 7.37
CA GLY A 272 -12.86 2.26 6.59
C GLY A 272 -11.63 2.90 7.21
N GLN A 273 -11.78 4.11 7.75
CA GLN A 273 -10.70 4.83 8.43
C GLN A 273 -10.33 4.19 9.79
N GLU A 274 -11.32 3.67 10.54
CA GLU A 274 -11.06 2.90 11.76
C GLU A 274 -10.32 1.59 11.47
N ILE A 275 -10.68 0.89 10.39
CA ILE A 275 -9.97 -0.31 9.96
C ILE A 275 -8.53 0.04 9.60
N ALA A 276 -8.31 1.11 8.82
CA ALA A 276 -6.95 1.58 8.49
C ALA A 276 -6.12 1.86 9.75
N ALA A 277 -6.69 2.57 10.73
CA ALA A 277 -6.02 2.88 11.99
C ALA A 277 -5.72 1.63 12.84
N ARG A 278 -6.62 0.62 12.88
CA ARG A 278 -6.37 -0.65 13.56
C ARG A 278 -5.19 -1.40 12.97
N HIS A 279 -5.03 -1.31 11.64
CA HIS A 279 -3.91 -1.90 10.89
C HIS A 279 -2.72 -0.94 10.74
N TYR A 280 -2.58 0.01 11.68
CA TYR A 280 -1.41 0.87 11.83
C TYR A 280 -1.17 1.87 10.69
N TYR A 281 -2.17 2.14 9.84
CA TYR A 281 -2.11 3.25 8.91
C TYR A 281 -2.64 4.52 9.55
N ARG A 282 -2.03 5.66 9.21
CA ARG A 282 -2.46 6.98 9.69
C ARG A 282 -3.72 7.39 8.93
N PRO A 283 -4.89 7.49 9.60
CA PRO A 283 -6.14 7.82 8.93
C PRO A 283 -6.19 9.31 8.54
N ARG A 284 -6.91 9.61 7.45
CA ARG A 284 -7.16 10.99 6.99
C ARG A 284 -8.28 11.67 7.77
N LEU A 285 -9.27 10.92 8.24
CA LEU A 285 -10.40 11.47 8.98
C LEU A 285 -9.95 11.92 10.37
N ALA A 286 -9.99 13.24 10.61
CA ALA A 286 -9.47 13.87 11.84
C ALA A 286 -10.04 13.26 13.13
N ALA A 287 -11.35 12.93 13.15
CA ALA A 287 -11.97 12.31 14.31
C ALA A 287 -11.42 10.92 14.62
N VAL A 288 -11.05 10.14 13.60
CA VAL A 288 -10.40 8.84 13.77
C VAL A 288 -8.94 9.03 14.16
N ALA A 289 -8.22 9.93 13.49
CA ALA A 289 -6.83 10.25 13.80
C ALA A 289 -6.65 10.67 15.28
N ALA A 290 -7.56 11.46 15.80
CA ALA A 290 -7.52 11.89 17.21
C ALA A 290 -7.65 10.71 18.20
N ARG A 291 -8.50 9.70 17.89
CA ARG A 291 -8.67 8.51 18.75
C ARG A 291 -7.45 7.61 18.77
N HIS A 292 -6.64 7.63 17.72
CA HIS A 292 -5.47 6.77 17.56
C HIS A 292 -4.14 7.54 17.68
N ALA A 293 -4.16 8.82 18.11
CA ALA A 293 -3.00 9.71 18.10
C ALA A 293 -1.79 9.17 18.90
N GLU A 294 -2.05 8.48 20.01
CA GLU A 294 -0.98 7.90 20.85
C GLU A 294 -0.20 6.77 20.17
N ARG A 295 -0.80 6.15 19.15
CA ARG A 295 -0.17 5.05 18.40
C ARG A 295 0.90 5.54 17.45
N PHE A 296 0.76 6.78 16.96
CA PHE A 296 1.60 7.33 15.91
C PHE A 296 2.53 8.41 16.48
N PRO A 297 3.85 8.17 16.49
CA PRO A 297 4.82 9.14 16.98
C PRO A 297 4.78 10.42 16.14
N LYS A 298 5.06 11.53 16.79
CA LYS A 298 5.29 12.80 16.08
C LYS A 298 6.66 12.72 15.39
N ILE A 299 6.68 13.02 14.10
CA ILE A 299 7.87 13.00 13.27
C ILE A 299 7.80 14.16 12.27
N THR A 300 8.94 14.76 11.96
CA THR A 300 9.05 15.73 10.87
C THR A 300 8.92 15.01 9.55
N LEU A 301 7.90 15.33 8.76
CA LEU A 301 7.63 14.72 7.47
C LEU A 301 7.79 15.76 6.35
N PHE A 302 8.48 15.36 5.30
CA PHE A 302 8.49 16.06 4.02
C PHE A 302 7.69 15.23 2.99
N THR A 303 7.18 15.90 1.97
CA THR A 303 6.41 15.24 0.91
C THR A 303 7.28 14.95 -0.31
N ILE A 304 6.80 14.02 -1.15
CA ILE A 304 7.43 13.75 -2.45
C ILE A 304 7.42 14.99 -3.37
N ALA A 305 6.39 15.83 -3.27
CA ALA A 305 6.28 17.03 -4.07
C ALA A 305 7.30 18.10 -3.64
N GLU A 306 7.41 18.36 -2.34
CA GLU A 306 8.33 19.38 -1.79
C GLU A 306 9.79 19.03 -2.03
N GLN A 307 10.18 17.78 -1.74
CA GLN A 307 11.59 17.40 -1.75
C GLN A 307 12.08 16.94 -3.12
N PHE A 308 11.22 16.35 -3.95
CA PHE A 308 11.63 15.71 -5.20
C PHE A 308 10.90 16.24 -6.44
N GLY A 309 9.92 17.14 -6.28
CA GLY A 309 9.10 17.65 -7.37
C GLY A 309 8.12 16.62 -7.96
N GLY A 310 7.71 15.64 -7.17
CA GLY A 310 6.75 14.62 -7.52
C GLY A 310 7.36 13.30 -7.99
N TRP A 311 6.48 12.28 -8.16
CA TRP A 311 6.93 10.92 -8.49
C TRP A 311 7.55 10.78 -9.87
N GLU A 312 7.07 11.48 -10.89
CA GLU A 312 7.63 11.43 -12.24
C GLU A 312 9.12 11.83 -12.25
N LYS A 313 9.43 12.96 -11.60
CA LYS A 313 10.80 13.46 -11.49
C LYS A 313 11.65 12.53 -10.63
N ALA A 314 11.15 12.10 -9.48
CA ALA A 314 11.85 11.17 -8.60
C ALA A 314 12.16 9.84 -9.31
N GLN A 315 11.20 9.28 -10.03
CA GLN A 315 11.37 8.04 -10.79
C GLN A 315 12.46 8.18 -11.84
N LYS A 316 12.41 9.26 -12.63
CA LYS A 316 13.38 9.51 -13.71
C LYS A 316 14.81 9.64 -13.17
N ILE A 317 14.98 10.39 -12.08
CA ILE A 317 16.32 10.65 -11.52
C ILE A 317 16.86 9.44 -10.77
N HIS A 318 16.03 8.81 -9.93
CA HIS A 318 16.53 7.83 -8.95
C HIS A 318 16.38 6.39 -9.40
N PHE A 319 15.28 6.04 -10.10
CA PHE A 319 14.89 4.62 -10.33
C PHE A 319 14.78 4.23 -11.80
N GLY A 320 14.81 5.18 -12.74
CA GLY A 320 14.89 4.91 -14.17
C GLY A 320 16.18 4.17 -14.53
N ASP A 321 16.25 3.62 -15.72
CA ASP A 321 17.44 2.92 -16.19
C ASP A 321 18.63 3.89 -16.24
N GLY A 322 19.74 3.47 -15.62
CA GLY A 322 20.92 4.31 -15.42
C GLY A 322 20.70 5.46 -14.42
N GLY A 323 19.62 5.46 -13.64
CA GLY A 323 19.36 6.41 -12.57
C GLY A 323 20.31 6.27 -11.38
N GLU A 324 20.10 7.10 -10.36
CA GLU A 324 21.01 7.14 -9.19
C GLU A 324 21.15 5.79 -8.49
N PHE A 325 20.05 5.03 -8.37
CA PHE A 325 20.11 3.70 -7.77
C PHE A 325 20.97 2.73 -8.58
N ASP A 326 20.83 2.71 -9.91
CA ASP A 326 21.64 1.83 -10.78
C ASP A 326 23.12 2.19 -10.70
N ARG A 327 23.46 3.49 -10.70
CA ARG A 327 24.85 3.96 -10.58
C ARG A 327 25.47 3.54 -9.26
N MET A 328 24.74 3.65 -8.16
CA MET A 328 25.22 3.21 -6.83
C MET A 328 25.43 1.70 -6.77
N MET A 329 24.55 0.93 -7.41
CA MET A 329 24.63 -0.54 -7.42
C MET A 329 25.68 -1.06 -8.39
N GLY A 330 25.91 -0.38 -9.51
CA GLY A 330 26.96 -0.73 -10.51
C GLY A 330 28.38 -0.37 -10.06
N ALA A 331 28.52 0.47 -9.05
CA ALA A 331 29.80 0.85 -8.44
C ALA A 331 30.28 -0.14 -7.34
N ARG A 332 29.58 -1.26 -7.17
CA ARG A 332 29.94 -2.33 -6.21
C ARG A 332 31.00 -3.25 -6.74
#